data_a3d6cde5b2a06e040a44be0fd037581e
#
_entry.id   a3d6cde5b2a06e040a44be0fd037581e
#
_cell.length_a   1.000
_cell.length_b   1.000
_cell.length_c   1.000
_cell.angle_alpha   90.00
_cell.angle_beta   90.00
_cell.angle_gamma   90.00
#
_symmetry.space_group_name_H-M   'P 1'
#
loop_
_entity.id
_entity.type
_entity.pdbx_description
1 polymer ?
#
loop_
_entity_poly.entity_id
_entity_poly.type
_entity_poly.pdbx_seq_one_letter_code
_entity_poly.pdbx_strand_id
1 'polypeptide(L)'
;FAGIDCLADIWLNGKHIGKAENMMIEHAFDVTKEIKAGESNQLQVILRSSVIEGQKHLLGTFSIGNFPSEESVFIRKAPHTYGWDILPRLVSAGLWRDVELRVLNPARLTDVHYMVANVDTATRNVRLYTDVQVKLPFEKFDKVKAVYTLSRHGKEIYKGSSVVVSPAFRYIMEIKNADLWWPRGYGEPALYDAKVELVDSDGTILSTDNKRVGLRTIQLDITDINLPPDHPGKFCFIVNGEPIFIHGTN
;
A
#
# COMPACT_ATOMS: atom_id res chain seq x y z
N PHE A 1 7.76 -8.85 -7.71
CA PHE A 1 6.45 -9.19 -8.27
C PHE A 1 5.38 -8.39 -7.52
N ALA A 2 4.75 -7.45 -8.19
CA ALA A 2 3.69 -6.64 -7.59
C ALA A 2 2.36 -7.39 -7.45
N GLY A 3 2.17 -8.51 -8.16
CA GLY A 3 1.00 -9.37 -8.04
C GLY A 3 1.13 -10.69 -8.76
N ILE A 4 1.00 -11.79 -8.02
CA ILE A 4 0.95 -13.17 -8.53
C ILE A 4 -0.38 -13.81 -8.14
N ASP A 5 -1.13 -14.33 -9.08
CA ASP A 5 -2.36 -15.07 -8.83
C ASP A 5 -2.12 -16.57 -9.02
N CYS A 6 -1.99 -17.32 -7.95
CA CYS A 6 -1.64 -16.98 -6.56
C CYS A 6 -0.54 -17.91 -6.05
N LEU A 7 -0.54 -19.21 -6.45
CA LEU A 7 0.41 -20.23 -6.02
C LEU A 7 1.48 -20.40 -7.09
N ALA A 8 2.70 -19.98 -6.79
CA ALA A 8 3.79 -20.01 -7.76
C ALA A 8 5.09 -20.51 -7.14
N ASP A 9 5.84 -21.27 -7.95
CA ASP A 9 7.25 -21.55 -7.72
C ASP A 9 8.08 -20.72 -8.71
N ILE A 10 9.10 -20.00 -8.20
CA ILE A 10 9.85 -19.01 -8.96
C ILE A 10 11.29 -19.42 -9.08
N TRP A 11 11.81 -19.38 -10.30
CA TRP A 11 13.15 -19.85 -10.65
C TRP A 11 13.89 -18.75 -11.43
N LEU A 12 15.15 -18.54 -11.11
CA LEU A 12 16.05 -17.68 -11.87
C LEU A 12 17.29 -18.46 -12.29
N ASN A 13 17.61 -18.45 -13.60
CA ASN A 13 18.74 -19.17 -14.17
C ASN A 13 18.80 -20.65 -13.76
N GLY A 14 17.65 -21.30 -13.69
CA GLY A 14 17.51 -22.71 -13.29
C GLY A 14 17.58 -22.97 -11.79
N LYS A 15 17.74 -21.94 -10.96
CA LYS A 15 17.74 -22.07 -9.50
C LYS A 15 16.40 -21.62 -8.91
N HIS A 16 15.84 -22.42 -8.02
CA HIS A 16 14.62 -22.04 -7.27
C HIS A 16 14.93 -20.91 -6.30
N ILE A 17 14.25 -19.78 -6.43
CA ILE A 17 14.48 -18.58 -5.61
C ILE A 17 13.38 -18.35 -4.58
N GLY A 18 12.22 -18.98 -4.74
CA GLY A 18 11.15 -18.88 -3.74
C GLY A 18 9.78 -19.28 -4.24
N LYS A 19 8.79 -19.10 -3.37
CA LYS A 19 7.36 -19.38 -3.61
C LYS A 19 6.51 -18.17 -3.32
N ALA A 20 5.39 -18.07 -4.02
CA ALA A 20 4.31 -17.16 -3.71
C ALA A 20 3.04 -17.97 -3.42
N GLU A 21 2.28 -17.57 -2.40
CA GLU A 21 1.06 -18.28 -1.96
C GLU A 21 -0.06 -17.30 -1.54
N ASN A 22 0.05 -16.05 -1.98
CA ASN A 22 -0.91 -15.02 -1.65
C ASN A 22 -1.02 -14.00 -2.80
N MET A 23 -2.20 -13.85 -3.37
CA MET A 23 -2.42 -12.92 -4.47
C MET A 23 -2.55 -11.45 -4.01
N MET A 24 -2.78 -11.21 -2.70
CA MET A 24 -3.11 -9.89 -2.17
C MET A 24 -1.91 -9.06 -1.73
N ILE A 25 -0.70 -9.64 -1.78
CA ILE A 25 0.54 -8.99 -1.37
C ILE A 25 1.60 -9.03 -2.46
N GLU A 26 2.56 -8.12 -2.39
CA GLU A 26 3.77 -8.18 -3.20
C GLU A 26 4.73 -9.27 -2.70
N HIS A 27 5.48 -9.86 -3.62
CA HIS A 27 6.51 -10.85 -3.32
C HIS A 27 7.87 -10.37 -3.82
N ALA A 28 8.83 -10.23 -2.90
CA ALA A 28 10.20 -9.84 -3.20
C ALA A 28 11.19 -10.96 -2.84
N PHE A 29 12.13 -11.23 -3.74
CA PHE A 29 13.18 -12.23 -3.57
C PHE A 29 14.53 -11.59 -3.80
N ASP A 30 15.48 -11.82 -2.88
CA ASP A 30 16.87 -11.41 -3.09
C ASP A 30 17.54 -12.37 -4.09
N VAL A 31 17.92 -11.82 -5.22
CA VAL A 31 18.54 -12.55 -6.33
C VAL A 31 19.99 -12.13 -6.59
N THR A 32 20.60 -11.44 -5.63
CA THR A 32 21.96 -10.90 -5.75
C THR A 32 22.99 -11.95 -6.18
N LYS A 33 22.82 -13.21 -5.73
CA LYS A 33 23.73 -14.32 -6.04
C LYS A 33 23.39 -15.04 -7.34
N GLU A 34 22.15 -14.96 -7.80
CA GLU A 34 21.61 -15.69 -8.93
C GLU A 34 21.62 -14.88 -10.24
N ILE A 35 21.63 -13.55 -10.11
CA ILE A 35 21.62 -12.64 -11.26
C ILE A 35 22.99 -12.59 -11.93
N LYS A 36 23.00 -12.66 -13.26
CA LYS A 36 24.19 -12.51 -14.09
C LYS A 36 24.19 -11.10 -14.67
N ALA A 37 24.99 -10.20 -14.10
CA ALA A 37 25.09 -8.82 -14.54
C ALA A 37 25.69 -8.73 -15.96
N GLY A 38 25.08 -7.95 -16.85
CA GLY A 38 25.53 -7.78 -18.22
C GLY A 38 25.22 -8.96 -19.16
N GLU A 39 24.54 -9.99 -18.70
CA GLU A 39 24.15 -11.18 -19.48
C GLU A 39 22.65 -11.34 -19.56
N SER A 40 22.19 -12.25 -20.42
CA SER A 40 20.81 -12.71 -20.46
C SER A 40 20.50 -13.55 -19.21
N ASN A 41 19.37 -13.28 -18.59
CA ASN A 41 18.87 -14.02 -17.43
C ASN A 41 17.50 -14.62 -17.75
N GLN A 42 17.29 -15.86 -17.35
CA GLN A 42 16.05 -16.58 -17.56
C GLN A 42 15.24 -16.61 -16.26
N LEU A 43 14.09 -15.94 -16.25
CA LEU A 43 13.09 -16.02 -15.18
C LEU A 43 12.01 -17.02 -15.59
N GLN A 44 11.73 -17.98 -14.72
CA GLN A 44 10.64 -18.95 -14.89
C GLN A 44 9.70 -18.89 -13.68
N VAL A 45 8.40 -18.80 -13.95
CA VAL A 45 7.34 -18.80 -12.94
C VAL A 45 6.40 -19.93 -13.25
N ILE A 46 6.30 -20.90 -12.36
CA ILE A 46 5.43 -22.07 -12.49
C ILE A 46 4.22 -21.84 -11.60
N LEU A 47 3.06 -21.66 -12.21
CA LEU A 47 1.79 -21.46 -11.50
C LEU A 47 1.12 -22.81 -11.24
N ARG A 48 0.76 -23.06 -9.98
CA ARG A 48 0.02 -24.23 -9.55
C ARG A 48 -1.47 -23.94 -9.50
N SER A 49 -2.30 -24.95 -9.79
CA SER A 49 -3.75 -24.82 -9.71
C SER A 49 -4.21 -24.58 -8.27
N SER A 50 -4.82 -23.43 -8.04
CA SER A 50 -5.40 -23.08 -6.73
C SER A 50 -6.61 -23.97 -6.37
N VAL A 51 -7.31 -24.53 -7.38
CA VAL A 51 -8.38 -25.50 -7.16
C VAL A 51 -7.82 -26.80 -6.63
N ILE A 52 -6.84 -27.40 -7.33
CA ILE A 52 -6.24 -28.69 -6.95
C ILE A 52 -5.55 -28.58 -5.59
N GLU A 53 -4.85 -27.49 -5.33
CA GLU A 53 -4.19 -27.28 -4.03
C GLU A 53 -5.23 -27.10 -2.91
N GLY A 54 -6.28 -26.31 -3.13
CA GLY A 54 -7.34 -26.11 -2.13
C GLY A 54 -8.09 -27.41 -1.79
N GLN A 55 -8.36 -28.25 -2.78
CA GLN A 55 -9.03 -29.55 -2.60
C GLN A 55 -8.25 -30.52 -1.70
N LYS A 56 -6.94 -30.37 -1.56
CA LYS A 56 -6.14 -31.18 -0.63
C LYS A 56 -6.47 -30.93 0.84
N HIS A 57 -7.14 -29.82 1.14
CA HIS A 57 -7.45 -29.37 2.49
C HIS A 57 -8.93 -29.50 2.85
N LEU A 58 -9.76 -30.09 1.99
CA LEU A 58 -11.19 -30.26 2.24
C LEU A 58 -11.42 -31.08 3.52
N LEU A 59 -12.27 -30.56 4.40
CA LEU A 59 -12.56 -31.14 5.70
C LEU A 59 -13.71 -32.18 5.67
N GLY A 60 -14.03 -32.75 4.52
CA GLY A 60 -15.01 -33.81 4.33
C GLY A 60 -16.45 -33.38 4.57
N THR A 61 -16.91 -33.41 5.81
CA THR A 61 -18.31 -33.11 6.17
C THR A 61 -18.57 -31.65 6.55
N PHE A 62 -17.58 -30.79 6.51
CA PHE A 62 -17.75 -29.38 6.87
C PHE A 62 -18.12 -28.57 5.63
N SER A 63 -19.42 -28.36 5.43
CA SER A 63 -19.91 -27.38 4.46
C SER A 63 -19.90 -26.00 5.10
N ILE A 64 -19.09 -25.09 4.57
CA ILE A 64 -19.07 -23.69 4.99
C ILE A 64 -20.12 -22.93 4.17
N GLY A 65 -21.39 -23.16 4.50
CA GLY A 65 -22.52 -22.45 3.88
C GLY A 65 -22.68 -22.71 2.38
N ASN A 66 -23.39 -21.81 1.70
CA ASN A 66 -23.68 -21.88 0.26
C ASN A 66 -22.53 -21.34 -0.64
N PHE A 67 -21.28 -21.47 -0.23
CA PHE A 67 -20.17 -21.03 -1.07
C PHE A 67 -20.03 -21.93 -2.30
N PRO A 68 -19.82 -21.34 -3.49
CA PRO A 68 -19.74 -22.08 -4.75
C PRO A 68 -18.56 -23.07 -4.81
N SER A 69 -17.58 -22.92 -3.91
CA SER A 69 -16.47 -23.87 -3.79
C SER A 69 -15.81 -23.80 -2.41
N GLU A 70 -15.67 -24.94 -1.76
CA GLU A 70 -15.03 -25.06 -0.45
C GLU A 70 -13.52 -24.78 -0.51
N GLU A 71 -12.87 -25.08 -1.63
CA GLU A 71 -11.44 -24.87 -1.83
C GLU A 71 -11.02 -23.39 -1.75
N SER A 72 -11.94 -22.45 -2.02
CA SER A 72 -11.65 -21.00 -1.94
C SER A 72 -11.23 -20.54 -0.54
N VAL A 73 -11.66 -21.25 0.48
CA VAL A 73 -11.41 -20.92 1.90
C VAL A 73 -9.94 -21.14 2.28
N PHE A 74 -9.26 -22.06 1.62
CA PHE A 74 -7.88 -22.46 1.94
C PHE A 74 -6.82 -21.71 1.15
N ILE A 75 -7.24 -20.87 0.18
CA ILE A 75 -6.32 -20.21 -0.75
C ILE A 75 -6.44 -18.68 -0.59
N ARG A 76 -5.32 -18.00 -0.46
CA ARG A 76 -5.22 -16.52 -0.41
C ARG A 76 -5.40 -15.91 -1.82
N LYS A 77 -6.58 -16.15 -2.39
CA LYS A 77 -7.00 -15.69 -3.71
C LYS A 77 -8.36 -15.02 -3.59
N ALA A 78 -8.66 -14.07 -4.47
CA ALA A 78 -9.97 -13.42 -4.52
C ALA A 78 -11.09 -14.45 -4.66
N PRO A 79 -11.98 -14.63 -3.67
CA PRO A 79 -12.94 -15.73 -3.62
C PRO A 79 -13.97 -15.67 -4.76
N HIS A 80 -14.32 -14.49 -5.27
CA HIS A 80 -15.27 -14.34 -6.39
C HIS A 80 -14.80 -15.03 -7.69
N THR A 81 -13.49 -15.30 -7.86
CA THR A 81 -12.98 -16.04 -9.03
C THR A 81 -13.44 -17.50 -9.06
N TYR A 82 -13.80 -18.05 -7.91
CA TYR A 82 -14.38 -19.40 -7.82
C TYR A 82 -15.88 -19.45 -8.14
N GLY A 83 -16.49 -18.31 -8.45
CA GLY A 83 -17.89 -18.12 -8.75
C GLY A 83 -18.61 -17.29 -7.67
N TRP A 84 -19.60 -16.51 -8.09
CA TRP A 84 -20.48 -15.70 -7.24
C TRP A 84 -21.83 -15.55 -7.92
N ASP A 85 -22.83 -14.96 -7.26
CA ASP A 85 -24.22 -14.85 -7.76
C ASP A 85 -24.33 -14.40 -9.21
N ILE A 86 -23.56 -13.40 -9.60
CA ILE A 86 -23.57 -12.78 -10.93
C ILE A 86 -22.28 -13.03 -11.72
N LEU A 87 -21.34 -13.78 -11.16
CA LEU A 87 -20.04 -14.07 -11.78
C LEU A 87 -19.88 -15.56 -12.05
N PRO A 88 -19.55 -15.97 -13.29
CA PRO A 88 -19.24 -17.34 -13.58
C PRO A 88 -17.96 -17.78 -12.84
N ARG A 89 -17.84 -19.09 -12.60
CA ARG A 89 -16.60 -19.66 -12.07
C ARG A 89 -15.48 -19.59 -13.11
N LEU A 90 -14.54 -18.67 -12.93
CA LEU A 90 -13.36 -18.45 -13.77
C LEU A 90 -12.13 -18.33 -12.87
N VAL A 91 -11.57 -19.47 -12.48
CA VAL A 91 -10.43 -19.51 -11.57
C VAL A 91 -9.17 -19.16 -12.36
N SER A 92 -8.83 -17.88 -12.38
CA SER A 92 -7.67 -17.34 -13.08
C SER A 92 -6.35 -17.78 -12.45
N ALA A 93 -5.27 -17.68 -13.21
CA ALA A 93 -3.90 -17.79 -12.72
C ALA A 93 -2.99 -16.95 -13.61
N GLY A 94 -2.03 -16.22 -13.02
CA GLY A 94 -1.12 -15.39 -13.81
C GLY A 94 -0.34 -14.36 -13.00
N LEU A 95 0.50 -13.65 -13.71
CA LEU A 95 1.11 -12.42 -13.23
C LEU A 95 0.18 -11.27 -13.61
N TRP A 96 -0.55 -10.73 -12.65
CA TRP A 96 -1.58 -9.73 -12.92
C TRP A 96 -1.12 -8.29 -12.65
N ARG A 97 0.12 -8.15 -12.16
CA ARG A 97 0.84 -6.88 -12.00
C ARG A 97 2.30 -7.05 -12.43
N ASP A 98 3.02 -5.93 -12.42
CA ASP A 98 4.38 -5.85 -12.93
C ASP A 98 5.37 -6.73 -12.18
N VAL A 99 6.40 -7.13 -12.92
CA VAL A 99 7.60 -7.79 -12.39
C VAL A 99 8.76 -6.83 -12.57
N GLU A 100 9.44 -6.51 -11.47
CA GLU A 100 10.54 -5.56 -11.47
C GLU A 100 11.81 -6.18 -10.91
N LEU A 101 12.95 -5.82 -11.49
CA LEU A 101 14.26 -6.05 -10.90
C LEU A 101 14.74 -4.72 -10.33
N ARG A 102 14.95 -4.66 -9.02
CA ARG A 102 15.40 -3.46 -8.31
C ARG A 102 16.82 -3.63 -7.81
N VAL A 103 17.71 -2.72 -8.17
CA VAL A 103 19.04 -2.60 -7.54
C VAL A 103 18.89 -1.69 -6.33
N LEU A 104 19.15 -2.23 -5.15
CA LEU A 104 18.93 -1.53 -3.89
C LEU A 104 20.24 -0.96 -3.34
N ASN A 105 20.26 0.33 -3.03
CA ASN A 105 21.36 0.92 -2.26
C ASN A 105 21.33 0.38 -0.81
N PRO A 106 22.46 0.01 -0.20
CA PRO A 106 22.55 -0.33 1.22
C PRO A 106 21.96 0.74 2.13
N ALA A 107 22.14 2.02 1.77
CA ALA A 107 21.55 3.16 2.43
C ALA A 107 20.26 3.58 1.66
N ARG A 108 19.07 3.30 2.22
CA ARG A 108 17.81 3.58 1.53
C ARG A 108 16.64 3.80 2.47
N LEU A 109 15.62 4.46 1.95
CA LEU A 109 14.25 4.41 2.48
C LEU A 109 13.68 2.99 2.30
N THR A 110 13.05 2.44 3.33
CA THR A 110 12.35 1.15 3.27
C THR A 110 10.85 1.32 3.31
N ASP A 111 10.37 2.35 3.99
CA ASP A 111 8.97 2.76 3.98
C ASP A 111 8.83 4.25 4.29
N VAL A 112 7.82 4.87 3.69
CA VAL A 112 7.40 6.24 4.00
C VAL A 112 5.87 6.24 4.07
N HIS A 113 5.31 6.57 5.22
CA HIS A 113 3.87 6.64 5.42
C HIS A 113 3.44 8.06 5.82
N TYR A 114 2.35 8.54 5.22
CA TYR A 114 1.79 9.85 5.49
C TYR A 114 0.45 9.71 6.21
N MET A 115 0.28 10.42 7.33
CA MET A 115 -0.94 10.43 8.10
C MET A 115 -1.33 11.86 8.47
N VAL A 116 -2.51 12.29 8.07
CA VAL A 116 -3.07 13.56 8.51
C VAL A 116 -3.51 13.42 9.97
N ALA A 117 -2.81 14.10 10.86
CA ALA A 117 -3.07 14.06 12.30
C ALA A 117 -4.20 15.00 12.70
N ASN A 118 -4.28 16.17 12.07
CA ASN A 118 -5.31 17.15 12.33
C ASN A 118 -5.52 18.07 11.14
N VAL A 119 -6.77 18.52 10.96
CA VAL A 119 -7.17 19.57 10.03
C VAL A 119 -7.98 20.60 10.83
N ASP A 120 -7.53 21.83 10.86
CA ASP A 120 -8.36 22.97 11.23
C ASP A 120 -9.10 23.43 9.98
N THR A 121 -10.38 23.10 9.91
CA THR A 121 -11.22 23.38 8.73
C THR A 121 -11.47 24.88 8.52
N ALA A 122 -11.43 25.70 9.57
CA ALA A 122 -11.64 27.13 9.49
C ALA A 122 -10.43 27.84 8.86
N THR A 123 -9.24 27.50 9.27
CA THR A 123 -7.96 28.08 8.76
C THR A 123 -7.35 27.26 7.64
N ARG A 124 -7.81 26.03 7.43
CA ARG A 124 -7.22 25.04 6.53
C ARG A 124 -5.75 24.71 6.87
N ASN A 125 -5.41 24.82 8.14
CA ASN A 125 -4.09 24.39 8.61
C ASN A 125 -4.12 22.88 8.85
N VAL A 126 -3.09 22.20 8.35
CA VAL A 126 -2.98 20.74 8.43
C VAL A 126 -1.69 20.35 9.11
N ARG A 127 -1.80 19.45 10.10
CA ARG A 127 -0.66 18.73 10.66
C ARG A 127 -0.54 17.38 10.00
N LEU A 128 0.54 17.20 9.22
CA LEU A 128 0.84 15.97 8.50
C LEU A 128 2.03 15.27 9.16
N TYR A 129 1.81 14.03 9.59
CA TYR A 129 2.86 13.14 10.06
C TYR A 129 3.44 12.37 8.88
N THR A 130 4.76 12.30 8.83
CA THR A 130 5.51 11.48 7.89
C THR A 130 6.33 10.48 8.68
N ASP A 131 5.88 9.25 8.71
CA ASP A 131 6.59 8.14 9.32
C ASP A 131 7.56 7.56 8.31
N VAL A 132 8.84 7.51 8.67
CA VAL A 132 9.92 7.10 7.78
C VAL A 132 10.66 5.92 8.38
N GLN A 133 10.88 4.89 7.58
CA GLN A 133 11.76 3.79 7.90
C GLN A 133 12.93 3.75 6.93
N VAL A 134 14.11 3.52 7.47
CA VAL A 134 15.35 3.49 6.70
C VAL A 134 16.19 2.25 7.00
N LYS A 135 16.93 1.81 6.01
CA LYS A 135 18.07 0.93 6.20
C LYS A 135 19.33 1.73 5.92
N LEU A 136 20.18 1.88 6.93
CA LEU A 136 21.45 2.58 6.85
C LEU A 136 22.55 1.74 7.48
N PRO A 137 23.79 1.74 6.94
CA PRO A 137 24.97 1.34 7.67
C PRO A 137 25.12 2.16 8.96
N PHE A 138 25.60 1.55 10.04
CA PHE A 138 25.65 2.18 11.36
C PHE A 138 26.41 3.52 11.35
N GLU A 139 27.51 3.59 10.61
CA GLU A 139 28.37 4.76 10.49
C GLU A 139 27.74 5.94 9.71
N LYS A 140 26.58 5.71 9.08
CA LYS A 140 25.82 6.74 8.33
C LYS A 140 24.78 7.46 9.20
N PHE A 141 24.41 6.91 10.36
CA PHE A 141 23.54 7.62 11.29
C PHE A 141 24.23 8.90 11.76
N ASP A 142 23.47 9.95 12.03
CA ASP A 142 23.88 11.34 12.32
C ASP A 142 24.53 12.10 11.15
N LYS A 143 24.85 11.44 10.03
CA LYS A 143 25.46 12.06 8.85
C LYS A 143 24.50 12.23 7.69
N VAL A 144 23.48 11.37 7.62
CA VAL A 144 22.45 11.42 6.58
C VAL A 144 21.28 12.29 7.05
N LYS A 145 20.72 13.07 6.13
CA LYS A 145 19.50 13.85 6.36
C LYS A 145 18.35 13.26 5.56
N ALA A 146 17.15 13.28 6.13
CA ALA A 146 15.91 13.13 5.39
C ALA A 146 15.40 14.52 5.01
N VAL A 147 15.20 14.77 3.73
CA VAL A 147 14.65 16.01 3.17
C VAL A 147 13.24 15.75 2.71
N TYR A 148 12.31 16.58 3.16
CA TYR A 148 10.88 16.48 2.90
C TYR A 148 10.45 17.61 1.99
N THR A 149 9.75 17.28 0.92
CA THR A 149 9.17 18.28 0.02
C THR A 149 7.71 17.92 -0.23
N LEU A 150 6.82 18.90 -0.11
CA LEU A 150 5.44 18.80 -0.51
C LEU A 150 5.18 19.85 -1.58
N SER A 151 4.67 19.43 -2.73
CA SER A 151 4.38 20.33 -3.84
C SER A 151 2.99 20.09 -4.42
N ARG A 152 2.43 21.10 -5.09
CA ARG A 152 1.18 21.00 -5.81
C ARG A 152 1.24 21.86 -7.07
N HIS A 153 0.83 21.30 -8.20
CA HIS A 153 0.92 21.98 -9.52
C HIS A 153 2.32 22.52 -9.81
N GLY A 154 3.37 21.77 -9.42
CA GLY A 154 4.76 22.18 -9.61
C GLY A 154 5.27 23.26 -8.66
N LYS A 155 4.41 23.79 -7.77
CA LYS A 155 4.81 24.77 -6.76
C LYS A 155 5.15 24.08 -5.45
N GLU A 156 6.32 24.40 -4.87
CA GLU A 156 6.69 23.95 -3.53
C GLU A 156 5.79 24.63 -2.47
N ILE A 157 5.15 23.82 -1.64
CA ILE A 157 4.25 24.24 -0.56
C ILE A 157 4.96 24.11 0.78
N TYR A 158 5.77 23.09 0.93
CA TYR A 158 6.54 22.84 2.14
C TYR A 158 7.89 22.22 1.81
N LYS A 159 8.93 22.64 2.53
CA LYS A 159 10.24 21.99 2.52
C LYS A 159 10.83 22.00 3.92
N GLY A 160 11.40 20.88 4.32
CA GLY A 160 12.05 20.72 5.60
C GLY A 160 13.05 19.57 5.60
N SER A 161 13.80 19.43 6.67
CA SER A 161 14.75 18.34 6.82
C SER A 161 14.95 17.96 8.27
N SER A 162 15.39 16.72 8.51
CA SER A 162 15.85 16.22 9.80
C SER A 162 17.07 15.33 9.63
N VAL A 163 17.93 15.30 10.65
CA VAL A 163 19.02 14.33 10.70
C VAL A 163 18.45 12.96 11.04
N VAL A 164 18.95 11.91 10.39
CA VAL A 164 18.51 10.53 10.63
C VAL A 164 19.34 9.93 11.76
N VAL A 165 18.72 9.77 12.93
CA VAL A 165 19.35 9.26 14.15
C VAL A 165 18.88 7.86 14.56
N SER A 166 17.83 7.33 13.90
CA SER A 166 17.27 6.01 14.18
C SER A 166 16.71 5.36 12.92
N PRO A 167 16.54 4.03 12.90
CA PRO A 167 15.98 3.31 11.75
C PRO A 167 14.52 3.65 11.44
N ALA A 168 13.77 4.15 12.43
CA ALA A 168 12.39 4.58 12.27
C ALA A 168 12.17 5.88 13.05
N PHE A 169 11.52 6.85 12.42
CA PHE A 169 11.26 8.15 13.02
C PHE A 169 10.06 8.83 12.37
N ARG A 170 9.51 9.82 13.06
CA ARG A 170 8.41 10.65 12.58
C ARG A 170 8.88 12.08 12.36
N TYR A 171 8.50 12.64 11.22
CA TYR A 171 8.64 14.05 10.93
C TYR A 171 7.26 14.72 10.86
N ILE A 172 7.14 15.94 11.36
CA ILE A 172 5.88 16.69 11.42
C ILE A 172 5.96 17.87 10.48
N MET A 173 5.01 17.94 9.53
CA MET A 173 4.84 19.08 8.64
C MET A 173 3.62 19.88 9.09
N GLU A 174 3.80 21.18 9.30
CA GLU A 174 2.71 22.13 9.52
C GLU A 174 2.45 22.88 8.22
N ILE A 175 1.33 22.57 7.59
CA ILE A 175 0.96 23.11 6.27
C ILE A 175 -0.14 24.15 6.52
N LYS A 176 0.11 25.39 6.13
CA LYS A 176 -0.83 26.50 6.31
C LYS A 176 -1.69 26.66 5.06
N ASN A 177 -2.98 26.96 5.28
CA ASN A 177 -3.95 27.26 4.21
C ASN A 177 -3.92 26.23 3.09
N ALA A 178 -3.98 24.93 3.45
CA ALA A 178 -3.93 23.81 2.52
C ALA A 178 -5.21 23.72 1.68
N ASP A 179 -5.07 23.24 0.45
CA ASP A 179 -6.20 22.76 -0.33
C ASP A 179 -6.57 21.36 0.13
N LEU A 180 -7.72 21.24 0.80
CA LEU A 180 -8.16 19.95 1.34
C LEU A 180 -8.66 19.05 0.23
N TRP A 181 -8.40 17.76 0.37
CA TRP A 181 -8.97 16.76 -0.53
C TRP A 181 -10.44 16.51 -0.16
N TRP A 182 -11.29 16.47 -1.18
CA TRP A 182 -12.70 16.15 -1.06
C TRP A 182 -13.10 14.99 -1.98
N PRO A 183 -14.05 14.15 -1.59
CA PRO A 183 -14.60 13.16 -2.48
C PRO A 183 -15.41 13.82 -3.60
N ARG A 184 -15.61 13.08 -4.67
CA ARG A 184 -16.36 13.53 -5.84
C ARG A 184 -17.75 14.02 -5.43
N GLY A 185 -18.14 15.20 -5.90
CA GLY A 185 -19.43 15.83 -5.60
C GLY A 185 -19.43 16.75 -4.36
N TYR A 186 -18.36 16.74 -3.55
CA TYR A 186 -18.22 17.58 -2.35
C TYR A 186 -17.13 18.64 -2.47
N GLY A 187 -16.29 18.56 -3.48
CA GLY A 187 -15.21 19.53 -3.72
C GLY A 187 -14.14 18.98 -4.65
N GLU A 188 -12.98 19.63 -4.62
CA GLU A 188 -11.83 19.22 -5.43
C GLU A 188 -11.09 18.05 -4.77
N PRO A 189 -10.77 16.97 -5.50
CA PRO A 189 -9.90 15.91 -5.00
C PRO A 189 -8.44 16.34 -5.03
N ALA A 190 -8.11 17.37 -4.23
CA ALA A 190 -6.79 17.99 -4.22
C ALA A 190 -5.71 17.01 -3.77
N LEU A 191 -4.71 16.78 -4.61
CA LEU A 191 -3.58 15.91 -4.32
C LEU A 191 -2.28 16.70 -4.35
N TYR A 192 -1.38 16.34 -3.45
CA TYR A 192 -0.03 16.87 -3.35
C TYR A 192 0.98 15.79 -3.75
N ASP A 193 2.04 16.21 -4.40
CA ASP A 193 3.22 15.38 -4.63
C ASP A 193 4.13 15.50 -3.40
N ALA A 194 4.23 14.42 -2.65
CA ALA A 194 5.03 14.33 -1.45
C ALA A 194 6.30 13.52 -1.73
N LYS A 195 7.45 14.09 -1.41
CA LYS A 195 8.76 13.50 -1.66
C LYS A 195 9.58 13.47 -0.38
N VAL A 196 10.23 12.33 -0.12
CA VAL A 196 11.28 12.18 0.89
C VAL A 196 12.56 11.72 0.22
N GLU A 197 13.66 12.41 0.48
CA GLU A 197 14.97 12.07 -0.03
C GLU A 197 15.94 11.84 1.14
N LEU A 198 16.69 10.74 1.10
CA LEU A 198 17.85 10.55 1.96
C LEU A 198 19.06 11.19 1.28
N VAL A 199 19.69 12.14 1.95
CA VAL A 199 20.81 12.91 1.42
C VAL A 199 22.02 12.74 2.34
N ASP A 200 23.14 12.31 1.76
CA ASP A 200 24.41 12.17 2.48
C ASP A 200 25.03 13.53 2.83
N SER A 201 26.06 13.53 3.64
CA SER A 201 26.80 14.71 4.07
C SER A 201 27.43 15.52 2.93
N ASP A 202 27.73 14.87 1.80
CA ASP A 202 28.27 15.51 0.59
C ASP A 202 27.17 16.01 -0.39
N GLY A 203 25.89 15.85 -0.04
CA GLY A 203 24.77 16.24 -0.88
C GLY A 203 24.29 15.16 -1.86
N THR A 204 24.90 13.97 -1.85
CA THR A 204 24.47 12.86 -2.70
C THR A 204 23.13 12.32 -2.26
N ILE A 205 22.17 12.18 -3.20
CA ILE A 205 20.88 11.55 -2.94
C ILE A 205 21.06 10.02 -2.95
N LEU A 206 20.83 9.39 -1.81
CA LEU A 206 20.98 7.96 -1.61
C LEU A 206 19.73 7.18 -1.96
N SER A 207 18.56 7.76 -1.73
CA SER A 207 17.26 7.15 -1.96
C SER A 207 16.17 8.20 -2.02
N THR A 208 15.12 7.95 -2.81
CA THR A 208 13.96 8.83 -2.94
C THR A 208 12.68 8.01 -2.86
N ASP A 209 11.68 8.52 -2.15
CA ASP A 209 10.29 8.05 -2.16
C ASP A 209 9.39 9.19 -2.65
N ASN A 210 8.48 8.88 -3.59
CA ASN A 210 7.51 9.83 -4.11
C ASN A 210 6.11 9.24 -3.99
N LYS A 211 5.20 9.98 -3.35
CA LYS A 211 3.79 9.59 -3.20
C LYS A 211 2.86 10.75 -3.47
N ARG A 212 1.66 10.45 -3.93
CA ARG A 212 0.58 11.43 -4.00
C ARG A 212 -0.28 11.32 -2.75
N VAL A 213 -0.50 12.43 -2.05
CA VAL A 213 -1.23 12.49 -0.79
C VAL A 213 -2.39 13.49 -0.86
N GLY A 214 -3.55 13.10 -0.35
CA GLY A 214 -4.69 13.99 -0.14
C GLY A 214 -4.74 14.41 1.32
N LEU A 215 -4.79 15.71 1.58
CA LEU A 215 -4.87 16.25 2.93
C LEU A 215 -6.32 16.30 3.38
N ARG A 216 -6.73 15.34 4.23
CA ARG A 216 -8.10 15.20 4.71
C ARG A 216 -8.16 14.49 6.05
N THR A 217 -9.24 14.71 6.79
CA THR A 217 -9.68 13.82 7.86
C THR A 217 -10.84 12.95 7.37
N ILE A 218 -10.91 11.72 7.87
CA ILE A 218 -12.06 10.82 7.67
C ILE A 218 -12.41 10.24 9.02
N GLN A 219 -13.68 10.34 9.38
CA GLN A 219 -14.26 9.74 10.57
C GLN A 219 -15.48 8.93 10.17
N LEU A 220 -15.76 7.86 10.90
CA LEU A 220 -17.00 7.10 10.78
C LEU A 220 -17.83 7.41 12.01
N ASP A 221 -18.99 8.04 11.81
CA ASP A 221 -19.97 8.30 12.86
C ASP A 221 -20.97 7.14 12.89
N ILE A 222 -20.90 6.35 13.95
CA ILE A 222 -21.79 5.22 14.20
C ILE A 222 -22.48 5.47 15.52
N THR A 223 -23.79 5.70 15.48
CA THR A 223 -24.60 5.70 16.69
C THR A 223 -25.21 4.30 16.92
N ASP A 224 -25.64 4.04 18.16
CA ASP A 224 -26.22 2.76 18.54
C ASP A 224 -27.37 2.36 17.60
N ILE A 225 -27.24 1.19 16.98
CA ILE A 225 -28.24 0.61 16.08
C ILE A 225 -29.40 -0.06 16.83
N ASN A 226 -29.31 -0.20 18.16
CA ASN A 226 -30.34 -0.78 19.03
C ASN A 226 -31.34 0.29 19.53
N LEU A 227 -31.42 1.43 18.86
CA LEU A 227 -32.39 2.46 19.17
C LEU A 227 -33.82 2.03 18.75
N PRO A 228 -34.86 2.54 19.43
CA PRO A 228 -36.26 2.32 19.02
C PRO A 228 -36.47 2.71 17.56
N PRO A 229 -37.46 2.12 16.85
CA PRO A 229 -37.72 2.38 15.41
C PRO A 229 -37.95 3.84 15.03
N ASP A 230 -38.33 4.66 15.97
CA ASP A 230 -38.56 6.11 15.82
C ASP A 230 -37.25 6.94 15.94
N HIS A 231 -36.15 6.32 16.37
CA HIS A 231 -34.81 6.92 16.43
C HIS A 231 -33.80 6.10 15.62
N PRO A 232 -33.81 6.21 14.30
CA PRO A 232 -32.88 5.47 13.49
C PRO A 232 -31.45 5.91 13.81
N GLY A 233 -30.57 4.94 14.06
CA GLY A 233 -29.14 5.18 14.27
C GLY A 233 -28.49 5.86 13.06
N LYS A 234 -27.35 6.48 13.26
CA LYS A 234 -26.53 7.05 12.20
C LYS A 234 -25.42 6.09 11.81
N PHE A 235 -25.18 6.00 10.52
CA PHE A 235 -23.99 5.39 9.94
C PHE A 235 -23.54 6.28 8.78
N CYS A 236 -22.60 7.17 9.03
CA CYS A 236 -22.14 8.07 7.99
C CYS A 236 -20.63 8.34 8.10
N PHE A 237 -20.00 8.59 6.96
CA PHE A 237 -18.64 9.10 6.92
C PHE A 237 -18.66 10.63 7.03
N ILE A 238 -17.72 11.14 7.82
CA ILE A 238 -17.47 12.57 7.96
C ILE A 238 -16.09 12.85 7.36
N VAL A 239 -16.06 13.68 6.32
CA VAL A 239 -14.79 14.10 5.68
C VAL A 239 -14.58 15.59 5.95
N ASN A 240 -13.43 15.95 6.52
CA ASN A 240 -13.09 17.32 6.88
C ASN A 240 -14.18 18.03 7.73
N GLY A 241 -14.86 17.26 8.58
CA GLY A 241 -15.95 17.77 9.43
C GLY A 241 -17.34 17.75 8.79
N GLU A 242 -17.46 17.44 7.49
CA GLU A 242 -18.74 17.41 6.78
C GLU A 242 -19.24 15.97 6.56
N PRO A 243 -20.50 15.67 6.89
CA PRO A 243 -21.08 14.36 6.60
C PRO A 243 -21.25 14.18 5.09
N ILE A 244 -20.88 12.99 4.61
CA ILE A 244 -20.97 12.67 3.18
C ILE A 244 -21.88 11.49 2.92
N PHE A 245 -22.58 11.52 1.79
CA PHE A 245 -23.31 10.37 1.26
C PHE A 245 -22.41 9.60 0.28
N ILE A 246 -22.24 8.29 0.52
CA ILE A 246 -21.41 7.45 -0.33
C ILE A 246 -22.26 6.87 -1.45
N HIS A 247 -21.86 7.19 -2.68
CA HIS A 247 -22.37 6.54 -3.88
C HIS A 247 -21.47 5.38 -4.23
N GLY A 248 -22.02 4.18 -4.36
CA GLY A 248 -21.29 2.98 -4.72
C GLY A 248 -22.13 2.06 -5.60
N THR A 249 -21.44 1.07 -6.17
CA THR A 249 -22.05 -0.01 -6.95
C THR A 249 -21.25 -1.29 -6.76
N ASN A 250 -21.90 -2.42 -6.98
CA ASN A 250 -21.27 -3.72 -7.11
C ASN A 250 -20.91 -3.97 -8.56
#